data_5c6864112ada7f3b9791d97fd58dd293
#
_entry.id   5c6864112ada7f3b9791d97fd58dd293
#
_cell.length_a   1.000
_cell.length_b   1.000
_cell.length_c   1.000
_cell.angle_alpha   90.00
_cell.angle_beta   90.00
_cell.angle_gamma   90.00
#
_symmetry.space_group_name_H-M   'P 1'
#
loop_
_entity.id
_entity.type
_entity.pdbx_description
1 polymer ?
#
loop_
_entity_poly.entity_id
_entity_poly.type
_entity_poly.pdbx_seq_one_letter_code
_entity_poly.pdbx_strand_id
1 'polypeptide(L)'
;FETLAAAPGSGVITVAGAGGLTAANILAEMQKVIDAIPNTLYGKEELKLYISPKAAKLYVQVLGGFTAVGAAGIDNQGTMWFNNGSLSMGGVPVFVARGISADTMFAAESTNLFFGTGLLNDYNEVRVIDMADIDGSQNVRVVMRFTAGLAIGVPQDVVYYN
;
A
#
# COMPACT_ATOMS: atom_id res chain seq x y z
N PHE A 1 -0.43 3.95 7.48
CA PHE A 1 0.48 4.89 6.81
C PHE A 1 -0.27 5.93 6.00
N GLU A 2 -1.30 5.54 5.22
CA GLU A 2 -2.12 6.47 4.44
C GLU A 2 -2.66 7.63 5.30
N THR A 3 -3.26 7.32 6.44
CA THR A 3 -3.80 8.32 7.37
C THR A 3 -2.73 9.25 7.97
N LEU A 4 -1.52 8.73 8.19
CA LEU A 4 -0.38 9.52 8.65
C LEU A 4 0.13 10.45 7.53
N ALA A 5 0.23 9.95 6.31
CA ALA A 5 0.68 10.72 5.16
C ALA A 5 -0.32 11.83 4.79
N ALA A 6 -1.62 11.55 4.88
CA ALA A 6 -2.70 12.50 4.58
C ALA A 6 -2.92 13.56 5.67
N ALA A 7 -2.30 13.41 6.86
CA ALA A 7 -2.51 14.34 7.97
C ALA A 7 -1.99 15.76 7.64
N PRO A 8 -2.74 16.80 7.96
CA PRO A 8 -2.27 18.17 7.78
C PRO A 8 -0.97 18.42 8.56
N GLY A 9 0.03 18.98 7.90
CA GLY A 9 1.33 19.27 8.52
C GLY A 9 2.23 18.05 8.73
N SER A 10 1.92 16.91 8.12
CA SER A 10 2.73 15.68 8.18
C SER A 10 4.15 15.87 7.61
N GLY A 11 4.37 16.89 6.77
CA GLY A 11 5.63 17.10 6.05
C GLY A 11 5.83 16.17 4.84
N VAL A 12 4.85 15.34 4.53
CA VAL A 12 4.83 14.45 3.36
C VAL A 12 4.58 15.26 2.09
N ILE A 13 5.25 14.91 1.00
CA ILE A 13 5.04 15.51 -0.32
C ILE A 13 3.69 15.05 -0.85
N THR A 14 2.73 15.97 -0.99
CA THR A 14 1.39 15.64 -1.48
C THR A 14 1.26 15.96 -2.96
N VAL A 15 0.80 14.99 -3.75
CA VAL A 15 0.47 15.14 -5.17
C VAL A 15 -1.05 15.10 -5.32
N ALA A 16 -1.63 16.16 -5.89
CA ALA A 16 -3.07 16.24 -6.12
C ALA A 16 -3.49 15.29 -7.26
N GLY A 17 -4.47 14.44 -6.97
CA GLY A 17 -5.05 13.51 -7.92
C GLY A 17 -6.10 14.13 -8.85
N ALA A 18 -6.43 13.42 -9.91
CA ALA A 18 -7.44 13.83 -10.89
C ALA A 18 -8.89 13.52 -10.46
N GLY A 19 -9.13 13.22 -9.18
CA GLY A 19 -10.47 12.92 -8.65
C GLY A 19 -10.98 11.49 -8.91
N GLY A 20 -10.11 10.60 -9.40
CA GLY A 20 -10.41 9.18 -9.59
C GLY A 20 -9.50 8.54 -10.65
N LEU A 21 -9.07 7.32 -10.37
CA LEU A 21 -8.22 6.55 -11.27
C LEU A 21 -9.06 5.80 -12.31
N THR A 22 -8.70 5.96 -13.57
CA THR A 22 -9.28 5.30 -14.74
C THR A 22 -8.18 4.72 -15.62
N ALA A 23 -8.53 3.82 -16.54
CA ALA A 23 -7.57 3.27 -17.49
C ALA A 23 -6.92 4.34 -18.38
N ALA A 24 -7.61 5.46 -18.62
CA ALA A 24 -7.09 6.54 -19.46
C ALA A 24 -6.03 7.40 -18.75
N ASN A 25 -6.14 7.58 -17.42
CA ASN A 25 -5.27 8.50 -16.68
C ASN A 25 -4.23 7.81 -15.79
N ILE A 26 -4.36 6.52 -15.50
CA ILE A 26 -3.51 5.81 -14.53
C ILE A 26 -2.00 6.00 -14.77
N LEU A 27 -1.54 5.94 -16.01
CA LEU A 27 -0.12 6.10 -16.33
C LEU A 27 0.36 7.53 -16.04
N ALA A 28 -0.45 8.53 -16.41
CA ALA A 28 -0.12 9.93 -16.16
C ALA A 28 -0.10 10.25 -14.66
N GLU A 29 -1.05 9.70 -13.91
CA GLU A 29 -1.13 9.92 -12.46
C GLU A 29 0.00 9.21 -11.71
N MET A 30 0.36 8.00 -12.11
CA MET A 30 1.53 7.30 -11.56
C MET A 30 2.83 8.04 -11.89
N GLN A 31 2.93 8.61 -13.10
CA GLN A 31 4.10 9.41 -13.50
C GLN A 31 4.25 10.66 -12.63
N LYS A 32 3.17 11.35 -12.28
CA LYS A 32 3.22 12.48 -11.35
C LYS A 32 3.80 12.10 -9.99
N VAL A 33 3.44 10.92 -9.48
CA VAL A 33 4.00 10.43 -8.21
C VAL A 33 5.50 10.18 -8.32
N ILE A 34 5.94 9.56 -9.44
CA ILE A 34 7.36 9.29 -9.67
C ILE A 34 8.15 10.59 -9.82
N ASP A 35 7.61 11.57 -10.56
CA ASP A 35 8.26 12.86 -10.77
C ASP A 35 8.37 13.68 -9.47
N ALA A 36 7.47 13.43 -8.52
CA ALA A 36 7.51 14.06 -7.19
C ALA A 36 8.51 13.40 -6.23
N ILE A 37 9.07 12.25 -6.57
CA ILE A 37 10.07 11.57 -5.74
C ILE A 37 11.36 12.41 -5.71
N PRO A 38 11.88 12.74 -4.52
CA PRO A 38 13.16 13.44 -4.41
C PRO A 38 14.31 12.69 -5.10
N ASN A 39 15.16 13.42 -5.79
CA ASN A 39 16.32 12.84 -6.50
C ASN A 39 17.26 12.04 -5.59
N THR A 40 17.27 12.34 -4.30
CA THR A 40 18.06 11.62 -3.29
C THR A 40 17.55 10.21 -3.02
N LEU A 41 16.29 9.95 -3.32
CA LEU A 41 15.64 8.65 -3.13
C LEU A 41 15.57 7.84 -4.41
N TYR A 42 15.51 8.52 -5.53
CA TYR A 42 15.38 7.87 -6.82
C TYR A 42 16.59 6.96 -7.09
N GLY A 43 16.29 5.69 -7.41
CA GLY A 43 17.32 4.67 -7.63
C GLY A 43 17.74 3.88 -6.39
N LYS A 44 17.18 4.18 -5.21
CA LYS A 44 17.38 3.32 -4.03
C LYS A 44 16.64 1.99 -4.19
N GLU A 45 17.27 0.90 -3.78
CA GLU A 45 16.75 -0.46 -3.91
C GLU A 45 15.46 -0.69 -3.09
N GLU A 46 15.36 -0.03 -1.94
CA GLU A 46 14.23 -0.14 -1.01
C GLU A 46 13.06 0.80 -1.31
N LEU A 47 13.21 1.67 -2.32
CA LEU A 47 12.13 2.56 -2.77
C LEU A 47 11.06 1.73 -3.47
N LYS A 48 9.80 1.89 -3.05
CA LYS A 48 8.65 1.19 -3.63
C LYS A 48 7.48 2.14 -3.84
N LEU A 49 6.77 1.94 -4.92
CA LEU A 49 5.49 2.60 -5.17
C LEU A 49 4.35 1.68 -4.70
N TYR A 50 3.68 2.06 -3.65
CA TYR A 50 2.53 1.34 -3.10
C TYR A 50 1.25 1.83 -3.76
N ILE A 51 0.50 0.92 -4.37
CA ILE A 51 -0.74 1.22 -5.08
C ILE A 51 -1.90 0.37 -4.56
N SER A 52 -3.10 0.88 -4.73
CA SER A 52 -4.32 0.14 -4.42
C SER A 52 -4.56 -1.02 -5.41
N PRO A 53 -5.33 -2.04 -5.03
CA PRO A 53 -5.71 -3.13 -5.95
C PRO A 53 -6.49 -2.63 -7.16
N LYS A 54 -7.26 -1.53 -7.04
CA LYS A 54 -7.96 -0.89 -8.16
C LYS A 54 -6.95 -0.30 -9.14
N ALA A 55 -6.00 0.48 -8.66
CA ALA A 55 -4.93 1.06 -9.45
C ALA A 55 -4.09 0.00 -10.16
N ALA A 56 -3.77 -1.10 -9.46
CA ALA A 56 -3.03 -2.22 -10.02
C ALA A 56 -3.77 -2.87 -11.21
N LYS A 57 -5.08 -3.09 -11.08
CA LYS A 57 -5.90 -3.64 -12.17
C LYS A 57 -5.90 -2.72 -13.39
N LEU A 58 -6.09 -1.42 -13.17
CA LEU A 58 -6.08 -0.43 -14.24
C LEU A 58 -4.70 -0.36 -14.92
N TYR A 59 -3.63 -0.38 -14.13
CA TYR A 59 -2.26 -0.37 -14.64
C TYR A 59 -1.95 -1.59 -15.51
N VAL A 60 -2.27 -2.80 -15.03
CA VAL A 60 -2.12 -4.04 -15.80
C VAL A 60 -2.98 -4.01 -17.06
N GLN A 61 -4.21 -3.51 -16.99
CA GLN A 61 -5.09 -3.38 -18.14
C GLN A 61 -4.49 -2.49 -19.24
N VAL A 62 -3.87 -1.39 -18.86
CA VAL A 62 -3.23 -0.47 -19.82
C VAL A 62 -1.94 -1.07 -20.40
N LEU A 63 -1.11 -1.71 -19.56
CA LEU A 63 0.11 -2.37 -19.99
C LEU A 63 -0.15 -3.61 -20.84
N GLY A 64 -1.15 -4.39 -20.46
CA GLY A 64 -1.49 -5.65 -21.14
C GLY A 64 -2.14 -5.46 -22.51
N GLY A 65 -2.55 -4.23 -22.83
CA GLY A 65 -3.08 -3.90 -24.14
C GLY A 65 -4.20 -4.83 -24.60
N PHE A 66 -5.26 -5.00 -23.84
CA PHE A 66 -6.44 -5.75 -24.30
C PHE A 66 -7.02 -5.19 -25.61
N THR A 67 -6.57 -4.02 -26.01
CA THR A 67 -6.87 -3.38 -27.28
C THR A 67 -5.78 -3.53 -28.34
N ALA A 68 -4.61 -4.04 -28.03
CA ALA A 68 -3.60 -4.31 -29.04
C ALA A 68 -3.94 -5.63 -29.75
N VAL A 69 -4.69 -5.48 -30.81
CA VAL A 69 -5.07 -6.51 -31.75
C VAL A 69 -3.83 -7.13 -32.36
N GLY A 70 -3.52 -8.31 -31.95
CA GLY A 70 -2.38 -9.06 -32.45
C GLY A 70 -2.16 -10.25 -31.55
N ALA A 71 -3.10 -11.09 -31.57
CA ALA A 71 -3.42 -12.17 -30.66
C ALA A 71 -2.33 -13.18 -30.32
N ALA A 72 -1.12 -13.10 -30.80
CA ALA A 72 -0.18 -14.23 -30.70
C ALA A 72 0.90 -14.11 -29.63
N GLY A 73 0.84 -13.14 -28.74
CA GLY A 73 1.90 -13.00 -27.74
C GLY A 73 1.54 -12.19 -26.52
N ILE A 74 0.36 -11.62 -26.52
CA ILE A 74 -0.06 -10.62 -25.52
C ILE A 74 -0.66 -11.28 -24.28
N ASP A 75 -1.27 -12.43 -24.43
CA ASP A 75 -1.83 -13.18 -23.30
C ASP A 75 -0.77 -13.59 -22.27
N ASN A 76 0.44 -13.83 -22.73
CA ASN A 76 1.56 -14.17 -21.84
C ASN A 76 2.18 -12.94 -21.15
N GLN A 77 2.12 -11.76 -21.75
CA GLN A 77 2.68 -10.56 -21.12
C GLN A 77 1.85 -10.10 -19.94
N GLY A 78 0.53 -10.02 -20.06
CA GLY A 78 -0.34 -9.65 -18.95
C GLY A 78 -0.27 -10.64 -17.78
N THR A 79 -0.19 -11.93 -18.06
CA THR A 79 -0.06 -12.98 -17.04
C THR A 79 1.34 -13.01 -16.42
N MET A 80 2.38 -12.78 -17.21
CA MET A 80 3.75 -12.71 -16.69
C MET A 80 3.97 -11.54 -15.75
N TRP A 81 3.41 -10.39 -16.04
CA TRP A 81 3.53 -9.21 -15.19
C TRP A 81 2.84 -9.42 -13.84
N PHE A 82 1.72 -10.11 -13.80
CA PHE A 82 0.98 -10.36 -12.57
C PHE A 82 1.56 -11.52 -11.75
N ASN A 83 1.98 -12.61 -12.42
CA ASN A 83 2.50 -13.79 -11.74
C ASN A 83 3.91 -13.61 -11.19
N ASN A 84 4.71 -12.74 -11.76
CA ASN A 84 6.09 -12.55 -11.33
C ASN A 84 6.25 -11.48 -10.24
N GLY A 85 5.16 -10.84 -9.81
CA GLY A 85 5.16 -9.86 -8.73
C GLY A 85 6.00 -8.60 -9.00
N SER A 86 6.57 -8.45 -10.19
CA SER A 86 7.51 -7.38 -10.54
C SER A 86 6.87 -6.33 -11.43
N LEU A 87 5.77 -5.76 -11.00
CA LEU A 87 5.31 -4.51 -11.60
C LEU A 87 6.34 -3.42 -11.30
N SER A 88 6.75 -2.68 -12.32
CA SER A 88 7.64 -1.53 -12.15
C SER A 88 7.18 -0.39 -13.03
N MET A 89 7.43 0.83 -12.61
CA MET A 89 7.21 2.03 -13.39
C MET A 89 8.35 3.02 -13.16
N GLY A 90 8.95 3.52 -14.25
CA GLY A 90 10.08 4.44 -14.16
C GLY A 90 11.26 3.88 -13.36
N GLY A 91 11.50 2.56 -13.37
CA GLY A 91 12.54 1.92 -12.57
C GLY A 91 12.21 1.71 -11.09
N VAL A 92 11.03 2.17 -10.62
CA VAL A 92 10.58 1.97 -9.25
C VAL A 92 9.68 0.73 -9.18
N PRO A 93 9.97 -0.25 -8.30
CA PRO A 93 9.11 -1.40 -8.10
C PRO A 93 7.73 -0.99 -7.58
N VAL A 94 6.68 -1.57 -8.16
CA VAL A 94 5.29 -1.32 -7.76
C VAL A 94 4.80 -2.44 -6.84
N PHE A 95 4.34 -2.07 -5.66
CA PHE A 95 3.80 -2.99 -4.67
C PHE A 95 2.29 -2.78 -4.48
N VAL A 96 1.50 -3.84 -4.61
CA VAL A 96 0.05 -3.79 -4.43
C VAL A 96 -0.30 -3.95 -2.96
N ALA A 97 -0.73 -2.86 -2.32
CA ALA A 97 -1.11 -2.84 -0.91
C ALA A 97 -2.64 -2.84 -0.75
N ARG A 98 -3.18 -3.89 -0.13
CA ARG A 98 -4.63 -4.08 0.01
C ARG A 98 -5.30 -3.15 1.01
N GLY A 99 -4.53 -2.50 1.87
CA GLY A 99 -5.04 -1.59 2.90
C GLY A 99 -5.10 -0.13 2.48
N ILE A 100 -4.83 0.19 1.22
CA ILE A 100 -4.85 1.56 0.69
C ILE A 100 -6.20 1.85 0.05
N SER A 101 -6.69 3.08 0.19
CA SER A 101 -7.90 3.56 -0.47
C SER A 101 -7.83 3.43 -1.99
N ALA A 102 -8.99 3.25 -2.64
CA ALA A 102 -9.07 2.80 -4.02
C ALA A 102 -8.33 3.69 -5.05
N ASP A 103 -8.32 5.00 -4.82
CA ASP A 103 -7.76 5.99 -5.74
C ASP A 103 -6.49 6.65 -5.20
N THR A 104 -5.89 6.08 -4.16
CA THR A 104 -4.65 6.59 -3.55
C THR A 104 -3.45 5.73 -3.88
N MET A 105 -2.30 6.39 -3.88
CA MET A 105 -0.98 5.79 -4.08
C MET A 105 0.03 6.48 -3.17
N PHE A 106 1.09 5.80 -2.77
CA PHE A 106 2.21 6.47 -2.13
C PHE A 106 3.55 5.83 -2.49
N ALA A 107 4.59 6.64 -2.58
CA ALA A 107 5.95 6.20 -2.77
C ALA A 107 6.74 6.44 -1.49
N ALA A 108 7.40 5.41 -1.01
CA ALA A 108 8.24 5.47 0.18
C ALA A 108 9.32 4.39 0.15
N GLU A 109 10.41 4.66 0.84
CA GLU A 109 11.41 3.65 1.16
C GLU A 109 10.85 2.73 2.27
N SER A 110 10.97 1.41 2.11
CA SER A 110 10.41 0.44 3.07
C SER A 110 11.02 0.60 4.47
N THR A 111 12.28 0.99 4.55
CA THR A 111 13.00 1.27 5.80
C THR A 111 12.52 2.53 6.54
N ASN A 112 11.82 3.43 5.84
CA ASN A 112 11.25 4.65 6.41
C ASN A 112 9.88 4.45 7.06
N LEU A 113 9.29 3.26 6.90
CA LEU A 113 7.97 2.90 7.42
C LEU A 113 8.12 1.99 8.64
N PHE A 114 7.83 2.52 9.83
CA PHE A 114 7.99 1.80 11.08
C PHE A 114 6.67 1.23 11.58
N PHE A 115 6.71 -0.03 11.97
CA PHE A 115 5.63 -0.71 12.66
C PHE A 115 6.11 -1.09 14.06
N GLY A 116 5.48 -0.54 15.07
CA GLY A 116 5.75 -0.85 16.47
C GLY A 116 4.61 -1.66 17.09
N THR A 117 4.96 -2.62 17.90
CA THR A 117 3.98 -3.44 18.63
C THR A 117 4.48 -3.73 20.04
N GLY A 118 3.57 -3.72 21.00
CA GLY A 118 3.80 -4.09 22.40
C GLY A 118 3.70 -5.59 22.69
N LEU A 119 3.68 -6.45 21.66
CA LEU A 119 3.44 -7.90 21.81
C LEU A 119 4.33 -8.58 22.84
N LEU A 120 5.54 -8.09 23.07
CA LEU A 120 6.43 -8.62 24.11
C LEU A 120 5.89 -8.40 25.54
N ASN A 121 5.14 -7.31 25.74
CA ASN A 121 4.52 -7.00 27.03
C ASN A 121 3.05 -7.40 27.07
N ASP A 122 2.38 -7.46 25.93
CA ASP A 122 0.94 -7.66 25.82
C ASP A 122 0.54 -9.15 25.69
N TYR A 123 1.49 -10.07 25.56
CA TYR A 123 1.21 -11.50 25.41
C TYR A 123 0.46 -12.10 26.60
N ASN A 124 0.54 -11.49 27.79
CA ASN A 124 -0.17 -11.91 28.99
C ASN A 124 -1.63 -11.41 29.02
N GLU A 125 -2.05 -10.58 28.08
CA GLU A 125 -3.43 -10.07 28.02
C GLU A 125 -4.38 -10.98 27.23
N VAL A 126 -3.96 -12.18 26.89
CA VAL A 126 -4.87 -13.23 26.40
C VAL A 126 -5.46 -13.96 27.59
N ARG A 127 -6.75 -13.73 27.86
CA ARG A 127 -7.49 -14.38 28.92
C ARG A 127 -8.62 -15.21 28.36
N VAL A 128 -8.70 -16.42 28.79
CA VAL A 128 -9.85 -17.30 28.58
C VAL A 128 -10.66 -17.31 29.89
N ILE A 129 -11.87 -16.82 29.82
CA ILE A 129 -12.77 -16.71 30.96
C ILE A 129 -13.91 -17.68 30.73
N ASP A 130 -14.06 -18.66 31.65
CA ASP A 130 -15.25 -19.47 31.71
C ASP A 130 -16.38 -18.64 32.35
N MET A 131 -17.49 -18.52 31.63
CA MET A 131 -18.62 -17.74 32.09
C MET A 131 -19.53 -18.53 33.04
N ALA A 132 -19.30 -19.83 33.19
CA ALA A 132 -20.11 -20.68 34.08
C ALA A 132 -20.08 -20.17 35.53
N ASP A 133 -18.93 -19.69 36.00
CA ASP A 133 -18.77 -19.16 37.37
C ASP A 133 -19.31 -17.72 37.52
N ILE A 134 -19.60 -17.03 36.42
CA ILE A 134 -20.00 -15.61 36.42
C ILE A 134 -21.52 -15.48 36.23
N ASP A 135 -22.08 -16.15 35.22
CA ASP A 135 -23.48 -16.01 34.82
C ASP A 135 -24.21 -17.38 34.70
N GLY A 136 -23.53 -18.48 34.98
CA GLY A 136 -24.07 -19.84 34.86
C GLY A 136 -24.22 -20.33 33.42
N SER A 137 -23.70 -19.60 32.44
CA SER A 137 -23.74 -20.02 31.05
C SER A 137 -22.56 -20.92 30.71
N GLN A 138 -22.76 -21.83 29.73
CA GLN A 138 -21.67 -22.69 29.23
C GLN A 138 -20.82 -21.98 28.13
N ASN A 139 -20.75 -20.65 28.20
CA ASN A 139 -20.00 -19.84 27.23
C ASN A 139 -18.58 -19.60 27.73
N VAL A 140 -17.64 -19.57 26.78
CA VAL A 140 -16.25 -19.19 27.03
C VAL A 140 -15.99 -17.87 26.37
N ARG A 141 -15.48 -16.88 27.11
CA ARG A 141 -15.08 -15.58 26.60
C ARG A 141 -13.57 -15.51 26.46
N VAL A 142 -13.09 -15.28 25.25
CA VAL A 142 -11.68 -15.00 24.99
C VAL A 142 -11.50 -13.50 24.88
N VAL A 143 -10.67 -12.93 25.76
CA VAL A 143 -10.31 -11.50 25.73
C VAL A 143 -8.87 -11.40 25.29
N MET A 144 -8.64 -10.65 24.24
CA MET A 144 -7.31 -10.39 23.70
C MET A 144 -7.10 -8.89 23.59
N ARG A 145 -5.98 -8.39 24.03
CA ARG A 145 -5.59 -6.99 23.87
C ARG A 145 -4.17 -6.93 23.32
N PHE A 146 -3.96 -6.08 22.35
CA PHE A 146 -2.62 -5.79 21.84
C PHE A 146 -2.52 -4.32 21.47
N THR A 147 -1.33 -3.77 21.52
CA THR A 147 -1.02 -2.41 21.07
C THR A 147 -0.19 -2.47 19.81
N ALA A 148 -0.53 -1.62 18.86
CA ALA A 148 0.23 -1.45 17.63
C ALA A 148 0.27 0.03 17.24
N GLY A 149 1.40 0.47 16.74
CA GLY A 149 1.60 1.83 16.28
C GLY A 149 2.33 1.86 14.93
N LEU A 150 2.07 2.89 14.16
CA LEU A 150 2.73 3.15 12.89
C LEU A 150 3.40 4.52 12.96
N ALA A 151 4.60 4.62 12.40
CA ALA A 151 5.31 5.88 12.28
C ALA A 151 6.01 5.99 10.93
N ILE A 152 6.16 7.21 10.44
CA ILE A 152 6.99 7.57 9.29
C ILE A 152 8.23 8.26 9.87
N GLY A 153 9.43 7.79 9.52
CA GLY A 153 10.67 8.33 10.04
C GLY A 153 10.99 9.71 9.49
N VAL A 154 11.11 9.79 8.17
CA VAL A 154 11.38 11.04 7.45
C VAL A 154 10.21 11.32 6.51
N PRO A 155 9.27 12.20 6.89
CA PRO A 155 8.09 12.49 6.08
C PRO A 155 8.40 13.11 4.71
N GLN A 156 9.47 13.89 4.61
CA GLN A 156 9.92 14.54 3.38
C GLN A 156 10.35 13.54 2.28
N ASP A 157 10.61 12.29 2.68
CA ASP A 157 10.99 11.20 1.81
C ASP A 157 9.78 10.31 1.42
N VAL A 158 8.59 10.77 1.70
CA VAL A 158 7.34 10.08 1.35
C VAL A 158 6.53 10.97 0.41
N VAL A 159 6.08 10.39 -0.70
CA VAL A 159 5.16 11.04 -1.65
C VAL A 159 3.80 10.40 -1.51
N TYR A 160 2.78 11.19 -1.27
CA TYR A 160 1.40 10.77 -1.12
C TYR A 160 0.52 11.38 -2.22
N TYR A 161 -0.24 10.55 -2.89
CA TYR A 161 -1.19 10.92 -3.94
C TYR A 161 -2.62 10.66 -3.47
N ASN A 162 -3.45 11.68 -3.60
CA ASN A 162 -4.87 11.62 -3.22
C ASN A 162 -5.72 12.46 -4.17
#